data_6465c8c2ff859f17c6473cc3c68ccf30
#
_entry.id   6465c8c2ff859f17c6473cc3c68ccf30
#
_cell.length_a   1.000
_cell.length_b   1.000
_cell.length_c   1.000
_cell.angle_alpha   90.00
_cell.angle_beta   90.00
_cell.angle_gamma   90.00
#
_symmetry.space_group_name_H-M   'P 1'
#
loop_
_entity.id
_entity.type
_entity.pdbx_description
1 polymer ?
#
loop_
_entity_poly.entity_id
_entity_poly.type
_entity_poly.pdbx_seq_one_letter_code
_entity_poly.pdbx_strand_id
1 'polypeptide(L)'
;MKKTTTRLADGRELIYYDSRDDTARTATDRRPLDPVSTASEIRHDRLLGDAVAIASHRQGRTYHPPADQCPLCPTREGRLTEIPEADYDVAVFENRFPSLAGDSGRCEVVCFTPDHDASFADLTPAQAALVLDAWTDRTAALSQLPQVAQVFCFENRGAEIGVTLGHPHGQIYAYPFTTPRTERMLTSLAAHREATGGRNLFDDVLADERAAGRRIVLEGDHWTAFVPYAAHWPYEVHLYPRRRVPDLTALDDAARTEFPQIYLELLRRFDRIFDEGDGRGPRTPDAARTPYIAAWHQAPVRAADRAEFALHLELFTIRRTPGKLKFLAGSESGMNVFINDVPPEAAAERLREVASK
;
A
#
# COMPACT_ATOMS: atom_id res chain seq x y z
N MET A 1 -9.51 19.43 -3.34
CA MET A 1 -10.08 18.12 -2.93
C MET A 1 -11.24 18.35 -1.97
N LYS A 2 -12.43 17.84 -2.29
CA LYS A 2 -13.59 17.85 -1.40
C LYS A 2 -13.70 16.53 -0.65
N LYS A 3 -13.88 16.61 0.67
CA LYS A 3 -14.11 15.44 1.54
C LYS A 3 -15.56 15.44 2.01
N THR A 4 -16.27 14.34 1.80
CA THR A 4 -17.64 14.14 2.30
C THR A 4 -17.70 12.87 3.13
N THR A 5 -18.09 12.99 4.40
CA THR A 5 -18.21 11.85 5.32
C THR A 5 -19.69 11.50 5.52
N THR A 6 -20.00 10.21 5.43
CA THR A 6 -21.32 9.64 5.64
C THR A 6 -21.22 8.33 6.43
N ARG A 7 -22.35 7.66 6.66
CA ARG A 7 -22.39 6.37 7.36
C ARG A 7 -23.10 5.32 6.52
N LEU A 8 -22.57 4.10 6.58
CA LEU A 8 -23.20 2.90 6.03
C LEU A 8 -24.33 2.42 6.95
N ALA A 9 -25.17 1.52 6.45
CA ALA A 9 -26.35 1.01 7.18
C ALA A 9 -25.99 0.32 8.51
N ASP A 10 -24.80 -0.26 8.62
CA ASP A 10 -24.27 -0.88 9.83
C ASP A 10 -23.50 0.08 10.76
N GLY A 11 -23.54 1.39 10.45
CA GLY A 11 -22.91 2.44 11.25
C GLY A 11 -21.45 2.74 10.94
N ARG A 12 -20.77 1.94 10.05
CA ARG A 12 -19.42 2.19 9.61
C ARG A 12 -19.30 3.55 8.90
N GLU A 13 -18.16 4.20 9.05
CA GLU A 13 -17.83 5.44 8.36
C GLU A 13 -17.53 5.15 6.87
N LEU A 14 -18.05 6.00 5.99
CA LEU A 14 -17.73 6.06 4.56
C LEU A 14 -17.35 7.49 4.21
N ILE A 15 -16.21 7.66 3.56
CA ILE A 15 -15.64 8.96 3.19
C ILE A 15 -15.41 8.96 1.69
N TYR A 16 -15.94 9.98 1.01
CA TYR A 16 -15.62 10.28 -0.38
C TYR A 16 -14.59 11.40 -0.45
N TYR A 17 -13.64 11.24 -1.36
CA TYR A 17 -12.71 12.29 -1.76
C TYR A 17 -12.96 12.58 -3.22
N ASP A 18 -13.35 13.81 -3.51
CA ASP A 18 -13.77 14.25 -4.83
C ASP A 18 -12.79 15.31 -5.37
N SER A 19 -12.48 15.19 -6.65
CA SER A 19 -11.67 16.18 -7.37
C SER A 19 -12.40 17.50 -7.58
N ARG A 20 -13.74 17.48 -7.59
CA ARG A 20 -14.61 18.62 -7.81
C ARG A 20 -15.28 19.07 -6.52
N ASP A 21 -15.23 20.36 -6.24
CA ASP A 21 -15.81 20.93 -5.01
C ASP A 21 -17.36 21.02 -5.04
N ASP A 22 -17.97 20.97 -6.23
CA ASP A 22 -19.42 21.00 -6.42
C ASP A 22 -20.11 19.62 -6.34
N THR A 23 -19.35 18.53 -6.23
CA THR A 23 -19.89 17.16 -6.12
C THR A 23 -20.77 17.02 -4.87
N ALA A 24 -22.01 16.56 -5.04
CA ALA A 24 -22.91 16.23 -3.93
C ALA A 24 -22.98 14.71 -3.73
N ARG A 25 -22.88 14.27 -2.48
CA ARG A 25 -22.98 12.87 -2.05
C ARG A 25 -24.23 12.71 -1.17
N THR A 26 -25.30 12.16 -1.73
CA THR A 26 -26.60 12.10 -1.07
C THR A 26 -27.17 10.69 -0.96
N ALA A 27 -26.56 9.71 -1.64
CA ALA A 27 -27.02 8.33 -1.60
C ALA A 27 -26.81 7.71 -0.20
N THR A 28 -27.80 6.96 0.25
CA THR A 28 -27.78 6.27 1.54
C THR A 28 -27.67 4.77 1.35
N ASP A 29 -26.94 4.11 2.21
CA ASP A 29 -26.86 2.65 2.26
C ASP A 29 -28.19 2.07 2.79
N ARG A 30 -28.84 1.24 1.98
CA ARG A 30 -30.13 0.60 2.28
C ARG A 30 -30.02 -0.91 2.47
N ARG A 31 -28.79 -1.43 2.58
CA ARG A 31 -28.60 -2.87 2.80
C ARG A 31 -29.08 -3.26 4.19
N PRO A 32 -29.75 -4.40 4.35
CA PRO A 32 -30.11 -4.96 5.65
C PRO A 32 -28.83 -5.63 6.25
N LEU A 33 -28.03 -4.85 6.97
CA LEU A 33 -26.77 -5.31 7.55
C LEU A 33 -26.85 -5.44 9.07
N ASP A 34 -26.31 -6.54 9.59
CA ASP A 34 -26.01 -6.66 11.01
C ASP A 34 -24.83 -5.77 11.41
N PRO A 35 -24.77 -5.32 12.67
CA PRO A 35 -23.61 -4.58 13.18
C PRO A 35 -22.31 -5.34 12.95
N VAL A 36 -21.24 -4.60 12.65
CA VAL A 36 -19.91 -5.20 12.42
C VAL A 36 -19.36 -5.79 13.72
N SER A 37 -18.83 -7.02 13.65
CA SER A 37 -18.13 -7.61 14.78
C SER A 37 -16.82 -6.85 15.05
N THR A 38 -16.62 -6.42 16.28
CA THR A 38 -15.38 -5.81 16.78
C THR A 38 -14.52 -6.79 17.58
N ALA A 39 -14.80 -8.09 17.51
CA ALA A 39 -14.16 -9.15 18.29
C ALA A 39 -12.74 -9.50 17.78
N SER A 40 -11.88 -8.50 17.58
CA SER A 40 -10.46 -8.70 17.33
C SER A 40 -9.70 -8.69 18.64
N GLU A 41 -8.75 -9.59 18.78
CA GLU A 41 -7.89 -9.71 19.98
C GLU A 41 -6.42 -9.63 19.55
N ILE A 42 -5.61 -8.87 20.28
CA ILE A 42 -4.15 -8.87 20.12
C ILE A 42 -3.54 -9.77 21.18
N ARG A 43 -2.82 -10.79 20.73
CA ARG A 43 -2.03 -11.67 21.59
C ARG A 43 -0.54 -11.41 21.38
N HIS A 44 0.23 -11.49 22.47
CA HIS A 44 1.67 -11.31 22.42
C HIS A 44 2.38 -12.67 22.51
N ASP A 45 3.23 -12.97 21.52
CA ASP A 45 4.14 -14.10 21.58
C ASP A 45 5.28 -13.76 22.55
N ARG A 46 5.35 -14.47 23.65
CA ARG A 46 6.37 -14.21 24.69
C ARG A 46 7.78 -14.64 24.30
N LEU A 47 7.92 -15.49 23.27
CA LEU A 47 9.23 -15.97 22.79
C LEU A 47 9.82 -15.01 21.75
N LEU A 48 9.00 -14.48 20.85
CA LEU A 48 9.43 -13.61 19.77
C LEU A 48 9.23 -12.12 20.11
N GLY A 49 8.38 -11.80 21.08
CA GLY A 49 7.99 -10.41 21.37
C GLY A 49 6.96 -9.85 20.40
N ASP A 50 6.50 -10.65 19.44
CA ASP A 50 5.59 -10.21 18.37
C ASP A 50 4.15 -10.12 18.87
N ALA A 51 3.37 -9.22 18.23
CA ALA A 51 1.94 -9.11 18.40
C ALA A 51 1.20 -9.85 17.28
N VAL A 52 0.22 -10.67 17.64
CA VAL A 52 -0.61 -11.45 16.71
C VAL A 52 -2.07 -11.02 16.83
N ALA A 53 -2.68 -10.58 15.72
CA ALA A 53 -4.10 -10.26 15.66
C ALA A 53 -4.93 -11.54 15.42
N ILE A 54 -5.84 -11.86 16.33
CA ILE A 54 -6.79 -12.97 16.22
C ILE A 54 -8.16 -12.40 15.82
N ALA A 55 -8.64 -12.75 14.64
CA ALA A 55 -9.88 -12.23 14.06
C ALA A 55 -10.70 -13.37 13.44
N SER A 56 -11.31 -14.22 14.26
CA SER A 56 -12.01 -15.45 13.84
C SER A 56 -13.24 -15.17 12.94
N HIS A 57 -13.89 -14.03 13.11
CA HIS A 57 -15.05 -13.58 12.29
C HIS A 57 -14.70 -13.39 10.79
N ARG A 58 -13.41 -13.30 10.44
CA ARG A 58 -12.96 -13.17 9.04
C ARG A 58 -13.12 -14.44 8.20
N GLN A 59 -13.42 -15.59 8.81
CA GLN A 59 -13.66 -16.83 8.05
C GLN A 59 -14.85 -16.72 7.08
N GLY A 60 -15.84 -15.85 7.38
CA GLY A 60 -17.01 -15.60 6.54
C GLY A 60 -16.83 -14.53 5.46
N ARG A 61 -15.59 -14.03 5.20
CA ARG A 61 -15.36 -12.98 4.21
C ARG A 61 -15.65 -13.43 2.78
N THR A 62 -16.09 -12.49 1.94
CA THR A 62 -16.32 -12.71 0.50
C THR A 62 -15.04 -13.16 -0.20
N TYR A 63 -15.17 -14.13 -1.10
CA TYR A 63 -14.05 -14.73 -1.82
C TYR A 63 -14.35 -14.86 -3.30
N HIS A 64 -13.62 -14.12 -4.15
CA HIS A 64 -13.70 -14.10 -5.61
C HIS A 64 -15.12 -14.10 -6.18
N PRO A 65 -15.97 -13.11 -5.83
CA PRO A 65 -17.29 -12.99 -6.44
C PRO A 65 -17.11 -12.63 -7.93
N PRO A 66 -18.08 -13.01 -8.79
CA PRO A 66 -18.13 -12.51 -10.15
C PRO A 66 -18.13 -10.96 -10.17
N ALA A 67 -17.62 -10.35 -11.25
CA ALA A 67 -17.52 -8.90 -11.34
C ALA A 67 -18.86 -8.17 -11.15
N ASP A 68 -19.95 -8.77 -11.64
CA ASP A 68 -21.32 -8.28 -11.46
C ASP A 68 -21.84 -8.39 -10.02
N GLN A 69 -21.15 -9.11 -9.14
CA GLN A 69 -21.46 -9.27 -7.71
C GLN A 69 -20.41 -8.62 -6.79
N CYS A 70 -19.45 -7.88 -7.36
CA CYS A 70 -18.38 -7.26 -6.59
C CYS A 70 -18.93 -6.23 -5.57
N PRO A 71 -18.65 -6.37 -4.28
CA PRO A 71 -19.16 -5.46 -3.25
C PRO A 71 -18.49 -4.08 -3.25
N LEU A 72 -17.36 -3.90 -3.96
CA LEU A 72 -16.61 -2.64 -4.04
C LEU A 72 -16.98 -1.78 -5.25
N CYS A 73 -17.76 -2.32 -6.21
CA CYS A 73 -18.29 -1.52 -7.30
C CYS A 73 -19.34 -0.53 -6.79
N PRO A 74 -19.58 0.60 -7.49
CA PRO A 74 -20.69 1.50 -7.20
C PRO A 74 -22.04 0.77 -7.18
N THR A 75 -22.95 1.24 -6.32
CA THR A 75 -24.33 0.77 -6.30
C THR A 75 -25.02 1.08 -7.64
N ARG A 76 -25.80 0.14 -8.13
CA ARG A 76 -26.61 0.25 -9.36
C ARG A 76 -28.03 -0.23 -9.09
N GLU A 77 -28.96 0.05 -10.00
CA GLU A 77 -30.29 -0.46 -9.92
C GLU A 77 -30.32 -2.00 -9.78
N GLY A 78 -31.03 -2.49 -8.77
CA GLY A 78 -31.07 -3.92 -8.43
C GLY A 78 -29.88 -4.48 -7.68
N ARG A 79 -28.82 -3.67 -7.41
CA ARG A 79 -27.61 -4.13 -6.69
C ARG A 79 -27.07 -3.08 -5.73
N LEU A 80 -27.21 -3.33 -4.44
CA LEU A 80 -26.62 -2.53 -3.36
C LEU A 80 -25.23 -3.05 -2.99
N THR A 81 -24.27 -2.14 -2.79
CA THR A 81 -22.86 -2.46 -2.48
C THR A 81 -22.34 -1.64 -1.30
N GLU A 82 -21.05 -1.79 -0.96
CA GLU A 82 -20.37 -0.98 0.08
C GLU A 82 -20.34 0.52 -0.27
N ILE A 83 -20.54 0.89 -1.55
CA ILE A 83 -20.50 2.27 -2.01
C ILE A 83 -21.87 2.64 -2.56
N PRO A 84 -22.74 3.36 -1.78
CA PRO A 84 -24.10 3.69 -2.15
C PRO A 84 -24.24 4.57 -3.38
N GLU A 85 -23.28 5.44 -3.65
CA GLU A 85 -23.28 6.31 -4.83
C GLU A 85 -23.08 5.51 -6.12
N ALA A 86 -23.64 6.02 -7.21
CA ALA A 86 -23.52 5.41 -8.54
C ALA A 86 -22.16 5.65 -9.20
N ASP A 87 -21.39 6.62 -8.69
CA ASP A 87 -20.06 7.00 -9.15
C ASP A 87 -19.29 7.65 -8.02
N TYR A 88 -17.94 7.65 -8.08
CA TYR A 88 -17.05 8.29 -7.11
C TYR A 88 -15.63 8.47 -7.69
N ASP A 89 -14.84 9.38 -7.14
CA ASP A 89 -13.42 9.49 -7.51
C ASP A 89 -12.58 8.56 -6.62
N VAL A 90 -12.60 8.74 -5.29
CA VAL A 90 -11.99 7.85 -4.29
C VAL A 90 -12.98 7.64 -3.14
N ALA A 91 -13.15 6.40 -2.70
CA ALA A 91 -13.98 6.06 -1.55
C ALA A 91 -13.19 5.31 -0.49
N VAL A 92 -13.29 5.74 0.78
CA VAL A 92 -12.65 5.09 1.92
C VAL A 92 -13.71 4.72 2.95
N PHE A 93 -13.69 3.47 3.43
CA PHE A 93 -14.64 3.03 4.45
C PHE A 93 -14.04 1.99 5.38
N GLU A 94 -14.60 1.89 6.59
CA GLU A 94 -14.21 0.87 7.54
C GLU A 94 -14.46 -0.53 6.98
N ASN A 95 -13.45 -1.41 7.09
CA ASN A 95 -13.57 -2.78 6.60
C ASN A 95 -14.70 -3.52 7.33
N ARG A 96 -15.57 -4.20 6.59
CA ARG A 96 -16.66 -5.01 7.16
C ARG A 96 -16.16 -6.24 7.93
N PHE A 97 -15.00 -6.77 7.54
CA PHE A 97 -14.36 -7.93 8.17
C PHE A 97 -12.97 -7.52 8.69
N PRO A 98 -12.91 -6.60 9.69
CA PRO A 98 -11.65 -6.00 10.08
C PRO A 98 -10.73 -6.99 10.80
N SER A 99 -9.42 -6.92 10.56
CA SER A 99 -8.42 -7.63 11.37
C SER A 99 -8.19 -6.94 12.72
N LEU A 100 -8.38 -5.62 12.74
CA LEU A 100 -8.20 -4.73 13.88
C LEU A 100 -9.46 -3.88 14.01
N ALA A 101 -10.06 -3.81 15.21
CA ALA A 101 -11.25 -3.02 15.46
C ALA A 101 -11.32 -2.56 16.91
N GLY A 102 -12.00 -1.45 17.20
CA GLY A 102 -12.14 -0.91 18.54
C GLY A 102 -10.79 -0.59 19.18
N ASP A 103 -10.54 -1.11 20.37
CA ASP A 103 -9.28 -0.89 21.10
C ASP A 103 -8.08 -1.61 20.46
N SER A 104 -8.31 -2.61 19.60
CA SER A 104 -7.26 -3.33 18.87
C SER A 104 -6.86 -2.63 17.57
N GLY A 105 -7.37 -1.42 17.30
CA GLY A 105 -7.00 -0.62 16.12
C GLY A 105 -8.14 -0.43 15.13
N ARG A 106 -7.79 -0.16 13.85
CA ARG A 106 -8.78 0.10 12.78
C ARG A 106 -8.27 -0.42 11.45
N CYS A 107 -9.18 -0.93 10.63
CA CYS A 107 -8.93 -1.31 9.24
C CYS A 107 -9.88 -0.56 8.32
N GLU A 108 -9.34 0.05 7.26
CA GLU A 108 -10.10 0.73 6.23
C GLU A 108 -9.78 0.15 4.85
N VAL A 109 -10.74 0.24 3.94
CA VAL A 109 -10.62 -0.09 2.50
C VAL A 109 -10.61 1.23 1.74
N VAL A 110 -9.72 1.35 0.75
CA VAL A 110 -9.60 2.51 -0.14
C VAL A 110 -9.85 2.05 -1.56
N CYS A 111 -11.00 2.40 -2.15
CA CYS A 111 -11.28 2.16 -3.55
C CYS A 111 -10.76 3.33 -4.38
N PHE A 112 -9.88 3.04 -5.35
CA PHE A 112 -9.13 4.03 -6.12
C PHE A 112 -9.90 4.60 -7.31
N THR A 113 -10.93 3.89 -7.76
CA THR A 113 -11.71 4.20 -8.96
C THR A 113 -13.01 3.40 -8.94
N PRO A 114 -14.08 3.86 -9.57
CA PRO A 114 -15.33 3.10 -9.75
C PRO A 114 -15.21 1.99 -10.81
N ASP A 115 -14.15 2.01 -11.63
CA ASP A 115 -13.90 1.03 -12.68
C ASP A 115 -13.35 -0.27 -12.11
N HIS A 116 -14.14 -1.36 -12.26
CA HIS A 116 -13.77 -2.69 -11.74
C HIS A 116 -12.55 -3.29 -12.42
N ASP A 117 -12.39 -3.04 -13.72
CA ASP A 117 -11.39 -3.70 -14.56
C ASP A 117 -10.05 -2.93 -14.64
N ALA A 118 -10.03 -1.71 -14.09
CA ALA A 118 -8.82 -0.90 -13.99
C ALA A 118 -7.82 -1.47 -12.98
N SER A 119 -6.64 -0.88 -12.93
CA SER A 119 -5.67 -1.00 -11.85
C SER A 119 -5.13 0.37 -11.48
N PHE A 120 -4.35 0.48 -10.41
CA PHE A 120 -3.70 1.74 -10.06
C PHE A 120 -2.85 2.29 -11.22
N ALA A 121 -2.18 1.42 -11.99
CA ALA A 121 -1.35 1.81 -13.14
C ALA A 121 -2.12 2.49 -14.28
N ASP A 122 -3.45 2.29 -14.34
CA ASP A 122 -4.33 2.88 -15.37
C ASP A 122 -4.89 4.24 -14.97
N LEU A 123 -4.73 4.63 -13.71
CA LEU A 123 -5.18 5.93 -13.22
C LEU A 123 -4.47 7.08 -13.96
N THR A 124 -5.18 8.19 -14.11
CA THR A 124 -4.54 9.45 -14.51
C THR A 124 -3.68 10.00 -13.37
N PRO A 125 -2.70 10.86 -13.65
CA PRO A 125 -1.93 11.53 -12.60
C PRO A 125 -2.81 12.28 -11.59
N ALA A 126 -3.91 12.89 -12.03
CA ALA A 126 -4.85 13.58 -11.15
C ALA A 126 -5.59 12.63 -10.19
N GLN A 127 -6.02 11.45 -10.67
CA GLN A 127 -6.62 10.43 -9.83
C GLN A 127 -5.61 9.85 -8.83
N ALA A 128 -4.37 9.56 -9.26
CA ALA A 128 -3.32 9.09 -8.37
C ALA A 128 -2.93 10.12 -7.30
N ALA A 129 -2.95 11.43 -7.64
CA ALA A 129 -2.77 12.51 -6.68
C ALA A 129 -3.90 12.52 -5.64
N LEU A 130 -5.15 12.33 -6.07
CA LEU A 130 -6.30 12.28 -5.16
C LEU A 130 -6.23 11.08 -4.20
N VAL A 131 -5.72 9.93 -4.66
CA VAL A 131 -5.45 8.78 -3.78
C VAL A 131 -4.37 9.11 -2.75
N LEU A 132 -3.28 9.79 -3.16
CA LEU A 132 -2.25 10.26 -2.22
C LEU A 132 -2.83 11.22 -1.18
N ASP A 133 -3.72 12.12 -1.59
CA ASP A 133 -4.44 13.02 -0.70
C ASP A 133 -5.29 12.26 0.33
N ALA A 134 -6.02 11.22 -0.14
CA ALA A 134 -6.82 10.35 0.73
C ALA A 134 -5.94 9.59 1.74
N TRP A 135 -4.82 8.99 1.31
CA TRP A 135 -3.86 8.34 2.22
C TRP A 135 -3.28 9.30 3.25
N THR A 136 -2.97 10.54 2.83
CA THR A 136 -2.43 11.58 3.72
C THR A 136 -3.47 12.01 4.76
N ASP A 137 -4.70 12.30 4.34
CA ASP A 137 -5.79 12.66 5.25
C ASP A 137 -6.11 11.53 6.24
N ARG A 138 -6.15 10.27 5.75
CA ARG A 138 -6.38 9.12 6.64
C ARG A 138 -5.23 8.89 7.59
N THR A 139 -3.97 9.05 7.15
CA THR A 139 -2.81 8.98 8.05
C THR A 139 -2.93 10.01 9.16
N ALA A 140 -3.25 11.27 8.83
CA ALA A 140 -3.45 12.33 9.82
C ALA A 140 -4.59 11.99 10.80
N ALA A 141 -5.76 11.59 10.29
CA ALA A 141 -6.93 11.31 11.12
C ALA A 141 -6.73 10.09 12.03
N LEU A 142 -6.21 8.99 11.50
CA LEU A 142 -5.98 7.75 12.26
C LEU A 142 -4.87 7.92 13.31
N SER A 143 -3.87 8.76 13.04
CA SER A 143 -2.81 9.09 14.00
C SER A 143 -3.31 9.86 15.24
N GLN A 144 -4.49 10.46 15.19
CA GLN A 144 -5.11 11.13 16.34
C GLN A 144 -5.83 10.15 17.28
N LEU A 145 -6.09 8.92 16.85
CA LEU A 145 -6.77 7.93 17.68
C LEU A 145 -5.85 7.51 18.85
N PRO A 146 -6.36 7.49 20.10
CA PRO A 146 -5.51 7.26 21.28
C PRO A 146 -4.87 5.86 21.31
N GLN A 147 -5.50 4.85 20.71
CA GLN A 147 -4.99 3.49 20.64
C GLN A 147 -4.02 3.24 19.50
N VAL A 148 -3.86 4.17 18.55
CA VAL A 148 -3.03 3.95 17.36
C VAL A 148 -1.57 4.30 17.62
N ALA A 149 -0.68 3.34 17.37
CA ALA A 149 0.77 3.50 17.42
C ALA A 149 1.41 3.61 16.03
N GLN A 150 0.81 3.00 15.00
CA GLN A 150 1.35 3.03 13.64
C GLN A 150 0.22 2.97 12.59
N VAL A 151 0.33 3.78 11.53
CA VAL A 151 -0.57 3.75 10.37
C VAL A 151 0.18 3.14 9.18
N PHE A 152 -0.45 2.19 8.50
CA PHE A 152 0.12 1.42 7.40
C PHE A 152 -0.85 1.39 6.22
N CYS A 153 -0.52 2.11 5.14
CA CYS A 153 -1.26 2.12 3.89
C CYS A 153 -0.63 1.14 2.92
N PHE A 154 -1.42 0.26 2.32
CA PHE A 154 -0.90 -0.74 1.39
C PHE A 154 -1.92 -1.15 0.35
N GLU A 155 -1.44 -1.67 -0.76
CA GLU A 155 -2.21 -2.33 -1.81
C GLU A 155 -1.67 -3.74 -2.03
N ASN A 156 -2.57 -4.69 -2.14
CA ASN A 156 -2.28 -6.03 -2.67
C ASN A 156 -2.97 -6.17 -4.02
N ARG A 157 -2.25 -6.52 -5.07
CA ARG A 157 -2.81 -6.75 -6.40
C ARG A 157 -2.49 -8.17 -6.89
N GLY A 158 -3.52 -8.87 -7.31
CA GLY A 158 -3.42 -10.21 -7.89
C GLY A 158 -3.90 -11.32 -6.96
N ALA A 159 -4.58 -12.30 -7.54
CA ALA A 159 -5.08 -13.47 -6.81
C ALA A 159 -3.95 -14.29 -6.19
N GLU A 160 -2.77 -14.30 -6.81
CA GLU A 160 -1.57 -15.01 -6.35
C GLU A 160 -1.07 -14.54 -4.98
N ILE A 161 -1.38 -13.29 -4.61
CA ILE A 161 -1.04 -12.69 -3.29
C ILE A 161 -2.20 -12.87 -2.28
N GLY A 162 -3.27 -13.55 -2.69
CA GLY A 162 -4.44 -13.78 -1.84
C GLY A 162 -5.45 -12.62 -1.81
N VAL A 163 -5.44 -11.78 -2.85
CA VAL A 163 -6.50 -10.79 -3.07
C VAL A 163 -7.80 -11.52 -3.36
N THR A 164 -8.86 -11.18 -2.63
CA THR A 164 -10.16 -11.87 -2.73
C THR A 164 -11.21 -11.07 -3.51
N LEU A 165 -10.94 -9.80 -3.82
CA LEU A 165 -11.81 -8.93 -4.60
C LEU A 165 -11.00 -8.28 -5.71
N GLY A 166 -11.41 -8.48 -6.98
CA GLY A 166 -10.67 -8.00 -8.17
C GLY A 166 -10.72 -6.49 -8.38
N HIS A 167 -11.72 -5.80 -7.81
CA HIS A 167 -11.85 -4.34 -7.90
C HIS A 167 -10.60 -3.63 -7.33
N PRO A 168 -10.01 -2.63 -8.00
CA PRO A 168 -8.79 -1.97 -7.54
C PRO A 168 -9.01 -1.25 -6.21
N HIS A 169 -8.34 -1.73 -5.19
CA HIS A 169 -8.43 -1.19 -3.84
C HIS A 169 -7.15 -1.40 -3.04
N GLY A 170 -6.89 -0.47 -2.13
CA GLY A 170 -5.91 -0.61 -1.07
C GLY A 170 -6.57 -0.76 0.30
N GLN A 171 -5.76 -0.87 1.31
CA GLN A 171 -6.19 -0.93 2.70
C GLN A 171 -5.33 -0.01 3.56
N ILE A 172 -5.89 0.43 4.69
CA ILE A 172 -5.17 1.15 5.72
C ILE A 172 -5.38 0.42 7.03
N TYR A 173 -4.27 0.00 7.66
CA TYR A 173 -4.29 -0.60 8.99
C TYR A 173 -3.71 0.39 9.99
N ALA A 174 -4.45 0.66 11.04
CA ALA A 174 -3.99 1.44 12.18
C ALA A 174 -3.74 0.47 13.35
N TYR A 175 -2.46 0.15 13.58
CA TYR A 175 -2.03 -0.80 14.60
C TYR A 175 -1.95 -0.14 15.97
N PRO A 176 -2.31 -0.85 17.06
CA PRO A 176 -2.14 -0.37 18.43
C PRO A 176 -0.71 -0.56 18.97
N PHE A 177 0.19 -1.05 18.15
CA PHE A 177 1.61 -1.30 18.48
C PHE A 177 2.49 -0.92 17.30
N THR A 178 3.79 -0.72 17.55
CA THR A 178 4.81 -0.64 16.49
C THR A 178 5.02 -2.02 15.89
N THR A 179 4.99 -2.15 14.57
CA THR A 179 5.14 -3.45 13.92
C THR A 179 6.58 -3.97 14.03
N PRO A 180 6.82 -5.29 14.07
CA PRO A 180 8.15 -5.87 14.24
C PRO A 180 9.16 -5.42 13.18
N ARG A 181 8.71 -5.21 11.93
CA ARG A 181 9.56 -4.69 10.85
C ARG A 181 10.02 -3.26 11.15
N THR A 182 9.12 -2.40 11.59
CA THR A 182 9.46 -1.01 11.96
C THR A 182 10.37 -0.95 13.19
N GLU A 183 10.16 -1.82 14.19
CA GLU A 183 11.05 -1.90 15.35
C GLU A 183 12.48 -2.28 14.95
N ARG A 184 12.63 -3.23 14.01
CA ARG A 184 13.97 -3.57 13.47
C ARG A 184 14.61 -2.40 12.75
N MET A 185 13.84 -1.64 11.94
CA MET A 185 14.34 -0.43 11.27
C MET A 185 14.82 0.61 12.29
N LEU A 186 14.04 0.86 13.35
CA LEU A 186 14.41 1.80 14.41
C LEU A 186 15.65 1.34 15.20
N THR A 187 15.75 0.04 15.47
CA THR A 187 16.94 -0.54 16.13
C THR A 187 18.18 -0.37 15.26
N SER A 188 18.10 -0.65 13.97
CA SER A 188 19.20 -0.48 13.01
C SER A 188 19.60 0.99 12.87
N LEU A 189 18.60 1.90 12.84
CA LEU A 189 18.83 3.35 12.79
C LEU A 189 19.60 3.83 14.03
N ALA A 190 19.20 3.41 15.24
CA ALA A 190 19.86 3.78 16.48
C ALA A 190 21.31 3.27 16.52
N ALA A 191 21.53 2.01 16.15
CA ALA A 191 22.88 1.40 16.11
C ALA A 191 23.79 2.11 15.09
N HIS A 192 23.27 2.45 13.91
CA HIS A 192 24.01 3.19 12.88
C HIS A 192 24.40 4.59 13.36
N ARG A 193 23.48 5.31 13.99
CA ARG A 193 23.70 6.64 14.56
C ARG A 193 24.82 6.63 15.59
N GLU A 194 24.82 5.64 16.48
CA GLU A 194 25.89 5.44 17.47
C GLU A 194 27.23 5.15 16.80
N ALA A 195 27.26 4.23 15.84
CA ALA A 195 28.49 3.80 15.15
C ALA A 195 29.12 4.91 14.26
N THR A 196 28.30 5.84 13.76
CA THR A 196 28.73 6.87 12.79
C THR A 196 28.88 8.28 13.38
N GLY A 197 28.65 8.43 14.69
CA GLY A 197 28.70 9.74 15.33
C GLY A 197 27.54 10.67 14.95
N GLY A 198 26.35 10.10 14.69
CA GLY A 198 25.10 10.87 14.50
C GLY A 198 24.53 10.88 13.08
N ARG A 199 25.11 10.13 12.11
CA ARG A 199 24.53 10.03 10.75
C ARG A 199 23.23 9.26 10.75
N ASN A 200 22.34 9.58 9.81
CA ASN A 200 21.07 8.89 9.65
C ASN A 200 21.19 7.73 8.66
N LEU A 201 20.75 6.53 9.06
CA LEU A 201 20.86 5.32 8.25
C LEU A 201 20.10 5.41 6.91
N PHE A 202 18.90 5.99 6.92
CA PHE A 202 18.10 6.10 5.69
C PHE A 202 18.74 7.06 4.68
N ASP A 203 19.28 8.18 5.17
CA ASP A 203 19.99 9.14 4.32
C ASP A 203 21.25 8.52 3.71
N ASP A 204 22.01 7.74 4.50
CA ASP A 204 23.19 7.05 4.02
C ASP A 204 22.87 5.96 3.00
N VAL A 205 21.83 5.14 3.26
CA VAL A 205 21.39 4.10 2.30
C VAL A 205 20.99 4.73 0.97
N LEU A 206 20.20 5.80 0.98
CA LEU A 206 19.80 6.49 -0.24
C LEU A 206 21.00 7.11 -0.98
N ALA A 207 21.94 7.71 -0.24
CA ALA A 207 23.15 8.29 -0.80
C ALA A 207 24.06 7.23 -1.43
N ASP A 208 24.22 6.08 -0.79
CA ASP A 208 25.03 4.96 -1.28
C ASP A 208 24.43 4.35 -2.56
N GLU A 209 23.10 4.15 -2.61
CA GLU A 209 22.41 3.65 -3.80
C GLU A 209 22.54 4.61 -4.99
N ARG A 210 22.38 5.91 -4.74
CA ARG A 210 22.55 6.94 -5.76
C ARG A 210 24.02 7.05 -6.23
N ALA A 211 24.98 6.97 -5.33
CA ALA A 211 26.41 7.00 -5.68
C ALA A 211 26.81 5.75 -6.50
N ALA A 212 26.29 4.58 -6.14
CA ALA A 212 26.52 3.33 -6.89
C ALA A 212 25.85 3.32 -8.26
N GLY A 213 24.65 3.90 -8.38
CA GLY A 213 23.86 4.04 -9.62
C GLY A 213 23.31 2.73 -10.22
N ARG A 214 23.90 1.59 -9.90
CA ARG A 214 23.59 0.29 -10.54
C ARG A 214 22.17 -0.19 -10.31
N ARG A 215 21.60 0.11 -9.14
CA ARG A 215 20.28 -0.34 -8.73
C ARG A 215 19.20 0.75 -8.78
N ILE A 216 19.55 1.94 -9.27
CA ILE A 216 18.57 2.99 -9.54
C ILE A 216 17.67 2.54 -10.71
N VAL A 217 16.36 2.58 -10.48
CA VAL A 217 15.31 2.23 -11.46
C VAL A 217 14.77 3.47 -12.14
N LEU A 218 14.45 4.49 -11.34
CA LEU A 218 13.84 5.74 -11.78
C LEU A 218 14.21 6.85 -10.80
N GLU A 219 14.56 8.01 -11.31
CA GLU A 219 14.91 9.18 -10.50
C GLU A 219 14.21 10.42 -11.05
N GLY A 220 13.52 11.13 -10.17
CA GLY A 220 12.91 12.42 -10.41
C GLY A 220 13.61 13.53 -9.62
N ASP A 221 13.03 14.73 -9.62
CA ASP A 221 13.55 15.86 -8.86
C ASP A 221 13.35 15.66 -7.34
N HIS A 222 12.25 14.99 -6.93
CA HIS A 222 11.87 14.83 -5.54
C HIS A 222 11.80 13.37 -5.08
N TRP A 223 11.90 12.40 -5.97
CA TRP A 223 11.80 10.98 -5.66
C TRP A 223 12.93 10.17 -6.27
N THR A 224 13.34 9.09 -5.60
CA THR A 224 14.28 8.10 -6.11
C THR A 224 13.71 6.70 -5.88
N ALA A 225 13.62 5.91 -6.96
CA ALA A 225 13.24 4.50 -6.91
C ALA A 225 14.46 3.62 -7.21
N PHE A 226 14.74 2.65 -6.35
CA PHE A 226 15.87 1.74 -6.51
C PHE A 226 15.54 0.35 -6.00
N VAL A 227 16.21 -0.67 -6.54
CA VAL A 227 16.21 -2.03 -5.98
C VAL A 227 17.20 -2.06 -4.82
N PRO A 228 16.80 -2.39 -3.58
CA PRO A 228 17.72 -2.36 -2.44
C PRO A 228 18.82 -3.39 -2.61
N TYR A 229 20.02 -3.10 -2.05
CA TYR A 229 21.18 -4.00 -2.08
C TYR A 229 20.86 -5.41 -1.60
N ALA A 230 20.08 -5.53 -0.54
CA ALA A 230 19.63 -6.79 0.05
C ALA A 230 18.11 -7.00 -0.18
N ALA A 231 17.69 -6.99 -1.43
CA ALA A 231 16.29 -7.22 -1.80
C ALA A 231 15.80 -8.60 -1.31
N HIS A 232 14.67 -8.62 -0.62
CA HIS A 232 14.05 -9.83 -0.08
C HIS A 232 13.19 -10.55 -1.14
N TRP A 233 12.62 -9.78 -2.06
CA TRP A 233 11.67 -10.25 -3.05
C TRP A 233 12.17 -10.06 -4.48
N PRO A 234 11.69 -10.88 -5.43
CA PRO A 234 11.92 -10.61 -6.84
C PRO A 234 11.41 -9.22 -7.21
N TYR A 235 12.21 -8.44 -7.93
CA TYR A 235 11.86 -7.09 -8.38
C TYR A 235 11.33 -6.19 -7.25
N GLU A 236 11.91 -6.29 -6.06
CA GLU A 236 11.63 -5.36 -4.97
C GLU A 236 12.19 -3.98 -5.29
N VAL A 237 11.36 -2.94 -5.17
CA VAL A 237 11.76 -1.55 -5.38
C VAL A 237 11.34 -0.73 -4.17
N HIS A 238 12.27 0.08 -3.68
CA HIS A 238 12.00 1.09 -2.68
C HIS A 238 11.89 2.46 -3.35
N LEU A 239 10.85 3.22 -3.03
CA LEU A 239 10.61 4.57 -3.51
C LEU A 239 10.69 5.55 -2.34
N TYR A 240 11.72 6.39 -2.34
CA TYR A 240 12.00 7.37 -1.29
C TYR A 240 11.79 8.79 -1.79
N PRO A 241 11.14 9.68 -1.00
CA PRO A 241 11.29 11.11 -1.23
C PRO A 241 12.76 11.50 -0.97
N ARG A 242 13.33 12.36 -1.82
CA ARG A 242 14.74 12.78 -1.68
C ARG A 242 14.99 13.59 -0.42
N ARG A 243 13.98 14.32 0.04
CA ARG A 243 13.97 14.97 1.36
C ARG A 243 13.35 14.01 2.37
N ARG A 244 14.12 13.62 3.36
CA ARG A 244 13.62 12.74 4.43
C ARG A 244 12.47 13.41 5.17
N VAL A 245 11.34 12.70 5.26
CA VAL A 245 10.15 13.07 6.01
C VAL A 245 9.62 11.85 6.75
N PRO A 246 9.00 11.98 7.93
CA PRO A 246 8.58 10.84 8.74
C PRO A 246 7.35 10.09 8.19
N ASP A 247 6.46 10.78 7.51
CA ASP A 247 5.19 10.23 7.01
C ASP A 247 4.61 11.05 5.86
N LEU A 248 3.48 10.59 5.30
CA LEU A 248 2.78 11.23 4.19
C LEU A 248 2.34 12.67 4.49
N THR A 249 2.06 13.01 5.76
CA THR A 249 1.58 14.36 6.13
C THR A 249 2.68 15.41 6.06
N ALA A 250 3.94 14.99 6.08
CA ALA A 250 5.12 15.86 6.03
C ALA A 250 5.71 16.04 4.62
N LEU A 251 5.11 15.42 3.59
CA LEU A 251 5.47 15.65 2.19
C LEU A 251 5.17 17.10 1.81
N ASP A 252 6.12 17.77 1.16
CA ASP A 252 5.89 19.09 0.57
C ASP A 252 5.12 19.01 -0.76
N ASP A 253 4.64 20.15 -1.24
CA ASP A 253 3.82 20.26 -2.43
C ASP A 253 4.55 19.76 -3.69
N ALA A 254 5.87 19.96 -3.77
CA ALA A 254 6.67 19.55 -4.91
C ALA A 254 6.77 18.01 -4.99
N ALA A 255 7.08 17.36 -3.88
CA ALA A 255 7.10 15.89 -3.80
C ALA A 255 5.71 15.29 -4.04
N ARG A 256 4.64 15.91 -3.52
CA ARG A 256 3.24 15.49 -3.76
C ARG A 256 2.84 15.62 -5.24
N THR A 257 3.30 16.66 -5.91
CA THR A 257 3.02 16.90 -7.35
C THR A 257 3.73 15.91 -8.25
N GLU A 258 4.96 15.53 -7.93
CA GLU A 258 5.74 14.59 -8.74
C GLU A 258 5.36 13.13 -8.51
N PHE A 259 4.94 12.75 -7.30
CA PHE A 259 4.65 11.36 -6.91
C PHE A 259 3.76 10.61 -7.92
N PRO A 260 2.62 11.14 -8.40
CA PRO A 260 1.75 10.42 -9.32
C PRO A 260 2.48 9.95 -10.59
N GLN A 261 3.33 10.78 -11.16
CA GLN A 261 4.04 10.47 -12.39
C GLN A 261 5.09 9.36 -12.15
N ILE A 262 5.86 9.49 -11.09
CA ILE A 262 6.88 8.51 -10.69
C ILE A 262 6.25 7.16 -10.35
N TYR A 263 5.20 7.16 -9.53
CA TYR A 263 4.57 5.93 -9.08
C TYR A 263 3.82 5.20 -10.20
N LEU A 264 3.08 5.93 -11.04
CA LEU A 264 2.40 5.34 -12.20
C LEU A 264 3.40 4.73 -13.19
N GLU A 265 4.52 5.42 -13.46
CA GLU A 265 5.56 4.86 -14.32
C GLU A 265 6.17 3.59 -13.72
N LEU A 266 6.44 3.57 -12.41
CA LEU A 266 6.96 2.40 -11.71
C LEU A 266 5.99 1.20 -11.82
N LEU A 267 4.70 1.41 -11.62
CA LEU A 267 3.68 0.36 -11.75
C LEU A 267 3.55 -0.16 -13.19
N ARG A 268 3.65 0.73 -14.19
CA ARG A 268 3.65 0.35 -15.60
C ARG A 268 4.88 -0.49 -15.97
N ARG A 269 6.05 -0.20 -15.37
CA ARG A 269 7.23 -1.07 -15.51
C ARG A 269 6.99 -2.43 -14.89
N PHE A 270 6.38 -2.50 -13.71
CA PHE A 270 6.01 -3.77 -13.07
C PHE A 270 5.09 -4.60 -13.96
N ASP A 271 4.14 -4.01 -14.64
CA ASP A 271 3.25 -4.71 -15.56
C ASP A 271 3.97 -5.28 -16.79
N ARG A 272 5.17 -4.79 -17.11
CA ARG A 272 5.96 -5.21 -18.30
C ARG A 272 7.17 -6.08 -17.96
N ILE A 273 7.46 -6.35 -16.70
CA ILE A 273 8.66 -7.11 -16.30
C ILE A 273 8.77 -8.43 -17.07
N PHE A 274 7.64 -9.09 -17.28
CA PHE A 274 7.57 -10.45 -17.88
C PHE A 274 7.08 -10.45 -19.33
N ASP A 275 6.93 -9.27 -19.96
CA ASP A 275 6.60 -9.20 -21.38
C ASP A 275 7.79 -9.69 -22.22
N GLU A 276 7.48 -10.40 -23.32
CA GLU A 276 8.50 -10.86 -24.26
C GLU A 276 9.11 -9.67 -25.02
N GLY A 277 10.39 -9.76 -25.37
CA GLY A 277 11.12 -8.72 -26.04
C GLY A 277 11.53 -7.55 -25.13
N ASP A 278 11.52 -6.33 -25.66
CA ASP A 278 11.89 -5.11 -24.93
C ASP A 278 10.76 -4.55 -24.03
N GLY A 279 9.62 -5.26 -23.98
CA GLY A 279 8.45 -4.89 -23.16
C GLY A 279 7.81 -3.55 -23.51
N ARG A 280 8.23 -2.91 -24.61
CA ARG A 280 7.80 -1.54 -25.01
C ARG A 280 6.58 -1.52 -25.93
N GLY A 281 6.13 -2.69 -26.38
CA GLY A 281 4.90 -2.85 -27.15
C GLY A 281 3.64 -2.63 -26.33
N PRO A 282 2.49 -2.40 -27.00
CA PRO A 282 1.22 -2.38 -26.30
C PRO A 282 0.96 -3.74 -25.63
N ARG A 283 0.51 -3.69 -24.39
CA ARG A 283 0.14 -4.91 -23.66
C ARG A 283 -1.01 -5.61 -24.36
N THR A 284 -0.93 -6.92 -24.53
CA THR A 284 -2.07 -7.69 -25.03
C THR A 284 -3.19 -7.67 -23.99
N PRO A 285 -4.47 -7.58 -24.38
CA PRO A 285 -5.59 -7.56 -23.44
C PRO A 285 -5.60 -8.75 -22.47
N ASP A 286 -5.09 -9.91 -22.92
CA ASP A 286 -5.02 -11.14 -22.14
C ASP A 286 -3.74 -11.31 -21.29
N ALA A 287 -2.79 -10.35 -21.37
CA ALA A 287 -1.58 -10.42 -20.55
C ALA A 287 -1.94 -10.22 -19.09
N ALA A 288 -1.74 -11.24 -18.27
CA ALA A 288 -2.00 -11.16 -16.83
C ALA A 288 -1.12 -10.08 -16.20
N ARG A 289 -1.73 -9.15 -15.46
CA ARG A 289 -1.01 -8.10 -14.72
C ARG A 289 -0.07 -8.74 -13.71
N THR A 290 1.08 -8.12 -13.48
CA THR A 290 2.02 -8.60 -12.47
C THR A 290 1.43 -8.43 -11.08
N PRO A 291 1.29 -9.51 -10.27
CA PRO A 291 0.86 -9.37 -8.89
C PRO A 291 1.91 -8.60 -8.09
N TYR A 292 1.49 -7.72 -7.19
CA TYR A 292 2.40 -6.98 -6.33
C TYR A 292 1.81 -6.66 -4.96
N ILE A 293 2.69 -6.37 -4.03
CA ILE A 293 2.39 -5.65 -2.79
C ILE A 293 3.08 -4.30 -2.88
N ALA A 294 2.32 -3.23 -2.62
CA ALA A 294 2.84 -1.87 -2.45
C ALA A 294 2.48 -1.39 -1.04
N ALA A 295 3.47 -0.95 -0.28
CA ALA A 295 3.31 -0.69 1.15
C ALA A 295 4.07 0.56 1.59
N TRP A 296 3.37 1.51 2.22
CA TRP A 296 3.97 2.71 2.81
C TRP A 296 4.50 2.43 4.20
N HIS A 297 5.79 2.63 4.39
CA HIS A 297 6.45 2.61 5.68
C HIS A 297 6.55 4.03 6.22
N GLN A 298 5.93 4.25 7.38
CA GLN A 298 5.82 5.54 8.06
C GLN A 298 6.34 5.43 9.49
N ALA A 299 6.83 6.53 10.04
CA ALA A 299 7.24 6.61 11.43
C ALA A 299 6.09 6.24 12.37
N PRO A 300 6.33 5.51 13.47
CA PRO A 300 5.33 5.29 14.50
C PRO A 300 4.80 6.63 15.03
N VAL A 301 3.50 6.68 15.34
CA VAL A 301 2.77 7.92 15.66
C VAL A 301 3.38 8.69 16.83
N ARG A 302 3.87 7.95 17.84
CA ARG A 302 4.36 8.53 19.11
C ARG A 302 5.83 8.25 19.38
N ALA A 303 6.61 7.83 18.37
CA ALA A 303 8.04 7.66 18.56
C ALA A 303 8.69 9.02 18.88
N ALA A 304 9.60 9.03 19.87
CA ALA A 304 10.31 10.26 20.26
C ALA A 304 11.14 10.81 19.08
N ASP A 305 11.73 9.93 18.29
CA ASP A 305 12.63 10.27 17.18
C ASP A 305 11.94 10.13 15.81
N ARG A 306 10.64 10.47 15.71
CA ARG A 306 9.89 10.38 14.43
C ARG A 306 10.62 11.02 13.26
N ALA A 307 11.25 12.18 13.48
CA ALA A 307 11.94 12.93 12.44
C ALA A 307 13.16 12.19 11.86
N GLU A 308 13.68 11.19 12.57
CA GLU A 308 14.78 10.35 12.10
C GLU A 308 14.33 9.22 11.17
N PHE A 309 13.05 8.86 11.16
CA PHE A 309 12.51 7.87 10.25
C PHE A 309 12.31 8.45 8.84
N ALA A 310 12.52 7.64 7.81
CA ALA A 310 12.23 8.04 6.44
C ALA A 310 10.97 7.35 5.93
N LEU A 311 9.98 8.14 5.54
CA LEU A 311 8.87 7.68 4.72
C LEU A 311 9.41 7.01 3.46
N HIS A 312 8.92 5.83 3.14
CA HIS A 312 9.19 5.17 1.86
C HIS A 312 8.08 4.20 1.48
N LEU A 313 7.96 3.92 0.20
CA LEU A 313 7.09 2.88 -0.31
C LEU A 313 7.97 1.71 -0.75
N GLU A 314 7.61 0.51 -0.30
CA GLU A 314 8.15 -0.75 -0.82
C GLU A 314 7.15 -1.34 -1.80
N LEU A 315 7.62 -1.67 -2.99
CA LEU A 315 6.86 -2.33 -4.05
C LEU A 315 7.58 -3.59 -4.48
N PHE A 316 6.92 -4.74 -4.43
CA PHE A 316 7.54 -6.00 -4.85
C PHE A 316 6.52 -6.99 -5.40
N THR A 317 7.01 -7.94 -6.21
CA THR A 317 6.21 -9.05 -6.70
C THR A 317 6.68 -10.37 -6.10
N ILE A 318 5.76 -11.34 -5.99
CA ILE A 318 6.08 -12.73 -5.71
C ILE A 318 6.38 -13.54 -6.97
N ARG A 319 6.17 -12.97 -8.16
CA ARG A 319 6.47 -13.62 -9.44
C ARG A 319 7.96 -13.42 -9.78
N ARG A 320 8.69 -14.50 -9.95
CA ARG A 320 10.14 -14.48 -10.26
C ARG A 320 10.46 -14.67 -11.74
N THR A 321 9.59 -15.38 -12.46
CA THR A 321 9.60 -15.55 -13.91
C THR A 321 8.16 -15.72 -14.40
N PRO A 322 7.89 -15.65 -15.72
CA PRO A 322 6.56 -15.95 -16.24
C PRO A 322 6.06 -17.31 -15.69
N GLY A 323 4.90 -17.30 -15.03
CA GLY A 323 4.27 -18.51 -14.49
C GLY A 323 4.93 -19.15 -13.25
N LYS A 324 5.99 -18.57 -12.67
CA LYS A 324 6.64 -19.10 -11.45
C LYS A 324 6.59 -18.11 -10.31
N LEU A 325 6.05 -18.55 -9.17
CA LEU A 325 5.94 -17.74 -7.95
C LEU A 325 7.06 -18.09 -6.97
N LYS A 326 7.46 -17.08 -6.18
CA LYS A 326 8.23 -17.29 -4.96
C LYS A 326 7.26 -17.46 -3.80
N PHE A 327 7.25 -18.63 -3.21
CA PHE A 327 6.52 -18.89 -1.98
C PHE A 327 7.44 -18.68 -0.77
N LEU A 328 6.89 -18.19 0.33
CA LEU A 328 7.59 -18.21 1.62
C LEU A 328 7.60 -19.66 2.12
N ALA A 329 8.78 -20.26 2.14
CA ALA A 329 9.00 -21.63 2.57
C ALA A 329 9.61 -21.69 3.98
N GLY A 330 10.24 -22.81 4.34
CA GLY A 330 10.74 -23.02 5.70
C GLY A 330 11.77 -21.99 6.18
N SER A 331 12.66 -21.51 5.30
CA SER A 331 13.67 -20.51 5.65
C SER A 331 13.02 -19.16 5.99
N GLU A 332 12.16 -18.67 5.11
CA GLU A 332 11.50 -17.38 5.26
C GLU A 332 10.44 -17.41 6.38
N SER A 333 9.54 -18.42 6.35
CA SER A 333 8.43 -18.49 7.30
C SER A 333 8.87 -18.96 8.69
N GLY A 334 9.86 -19.85 8.78
CA GLY A 334 10.31 -20.42 10.06
C GLY A 334 11.44 -19.65 10.71
N MET A 335 12.36 -19.08 9.93
CA MET A 335 13.57 -18.43 10.44
C MET A 335 13.72 -16.98 10.00
N ASN A 336 12.78 -16.45 9.20
CA ASN A 336 12.79 -15.09 8.68
C ASN A 336 14.07 -14.74 7.89
N VAL A 337 14.66 -15.76 7.22
CA VAL A 337 15.80 -15.62 6.33
C VAL A 337 15.34 -15.76 4.89
N PHE A 338 15.33 -14.63 4.17
CA PHE A 338 14.86 -14.58 2.79
C PHE A 338 15.92 -15.11 1.82
N ILE A 339 15.46 -15.85 0.81
CA ILE A 339 16.27 -16.32 -0.32
C ILE A 339 15.69 -15.69 -1.58
N ASN A 340 16.45 -14.83 -2.26
CA ASN A 340 16.02 -14.18 -3.48
C ASN A 340 16.77 -14.76 -4.68
N ASP A 341 16.01 -15.26 -5.68
CA ASP A 341 16.56 -15.86 -6.89
C ASP A 341 16.89 -14.83 -8.00
N VAL A 342 16.50 -13.55 -7.80
CA VAL A 342 16.72 -12.46 -8.76
C VAL A 342 17.77 -11.50 -8.22
N PRO A 343 18.96 -11.41 -8.84
CA PRO A 343 19.98 -10.45 -8.41
C PRO A 343 19.44 -9.00 -8.47
N PRO A 344 19.65 -8.16 -7.45
CA PRO A 344 19.13 -6.79 -7.41
C PRO A 344 19.52 -5.94 -8.61
N GLU A 345 20.76 -6.06 -9.09
CA GLU A 345 21.24 -5.35 -10.27
C GLU A 345 20.51 -5.75 -11.55
N ALA A 346 20.26 -7.05 -11.73
CA ALA A 346 19.50 -7.58 -12.89
C ALA A 346 18.02 -7.14 -12.82
N ALA A 347 17.42 -7.12 -11.62
CA ALA A 347 16.07 -6.61 -11.42
C ALA A 347 15.97 -5.12 -11.81
N ALA A 348 16.93 -4.30 -11.37
CA ALA A 348 16.98 -2.88 -11.72
C ALA A 348 17.21 -2.65 -13.22
N GLU A 349 18.09 -3.41 -13.85
CA GLU A 349 18.33 -3.36 -15.29
C GLU A 349 17.04 -3.68 -16.06
N ARG A 350 16.38 -4.78 -15.72
CA ARG A 350 15.11 -5.15 -16.35
C ARG A 350 14.03 -4.09 -16.20
N LEU A 351 13.88 -3.50 -15.01
CA LEU A 351 12.92 -2.43 -14.77
C LEU A 351 13.25 -1.15 -15.57
N ARG A 352 14.52 -0.89 -15.88
CA ARG A 352 14.90 0.22 -16.79
C ARG A 352 14.61 -0.09 -18.26
N GLU A 353 14.85 -1.33 -18.70
CA GLU A 353 14.58 -1.77 -20.08
C GLU A 353 13.11 -1.62 -20.48
N VAL A 354 12.20 -1.90 -19.53
CA VAL A 354 10.75 -1.85 -19.78
C VAL A 354 10.11 -0.48 -19.46
N ALA A 355 10.91 0.58 -19.39
CA ALA A 355 10.41 1.95 -19.21
C ALA A 355 9.41 2.34 -20.28
N SER A 356 8.42 3.17 -19.92
CA SER A 356 7.52 3.80 -20.89
C SER A 356 8.32 4.69 -21.87
N LYS A 357 7.88 4.73 -23.14
CA LYS A 357 8.50 5.61 -24.16
C LYS A 357 8.10 7.05 -23.94
#